data_d33912ed6a00dd8a9aecd42292bd44ce
#
_entry.id   d33912ed6a00dd8a9aecd42292bd44ce
#
_cell.length_a   1.000
_cell.length_b   1.000
_cell.length_c   1.000
_cell.angle_alpha   90.00
_cell.angle_beta   90.00
_cell.angle_gamma   90.00
#
_symmetry.space_group_name_H-M   'P 1'
#
loop_
_entity.id
_entity.type
_entity.pdbx_description
1 polymer ?
#
loop_
_entity_poly.entity_id
_entity_poly.type
_entity_poly.pdbx_seq_one_letter_code
_entity_poly.pdbx_strand_id
1 'polypeptide(L)'
;MHEIARYKVVLTGLPGEAASKYPSELSGGMKKRAGLARALALDPELLFLDEPTAGLDPIGAANFDKLIRDLADTLGLTVFLITHDLDSLYAICERVAVLADRQVIAVGTIPELLESDHPWIQEYFNGPRSRAASESRDRAAERTVAGDEAGHGQSAPAPALHDKITGA
;
A
#
# COMPACT_ATOMS: atom_id res chain seq x y z
N MET A 1 -24.89 12.26 -4.06
CA MET A 1 -23.78 11.87 -4.97
C MET A 1 -22.46 12.55 -4.63
N HIS A 2 -22.38 13.86 -4.42
CA HIS A 2 -21.13 14.57 -4.10
C HIS A 2 -20.46 14.10 -2.79
N GLU A 3 -21.21 13.75 -1.77
CA GLU A 3 -20.68 13.27 -0.49
C GLU A 3 -19.99 11.91 -0.62
N ILE A 4 -20.59 10.97 -1.36
CA ILE A 4 -19.99 9.65 -1.61
C ILE A 4 -18.68 9.79 -2.39
N ALA A 5 -18.68 10.61 -3.45
CA ALA A 5 -17.47 10.87 -4.23
C ALA A 5 -16.35 11.48 -3.35
N ARG A 6 -16.71 12.46 -2.52
CA ARG A 6 -15.77 13.07 -1.57
C ARG A 6 -15.23 12.06 -0.56
N TYR A 7 -16.09 11.18 -0.04
CA TYR A 7 -15.67 10.11 0.86
C TYR A 7 -14.65 9.19 0.21
N LYS A 8 -14.89 8.75 -1.04
CA LYS A 8 -13.94 7.90 -1.78
C LYS A 8 -12.61 8.60 -2.07
N VAL A 9 -12.64 9.90 -2.33
CA VAL A 9 -11.43 10.73 -2.50
C VAL A 9 -10.62 10.78 -1.21
N VAL A 10 -11.27 11.02 -0.07
CA VAL A 10 -10.61 11.06 1.25
C VAL A 10 -10.07 9.68 1.64
N LEU A 11 -10.79 8.61 1.33
CA LEU A 11 -10.38 7.23 1.59
C LEU A 11 -9.03 6.88 0.94
N THR A 12 -8.72 7.49 -0.21
CA THR A 12 -7.44 7.33 -0.89
C THR A 12 -6.34 8.32 -0.43
N GLY A 13 -6.57 9.00 0.69
CA GLY A 13 -5.60 9.91 1.30
C GLY A 13 -5.47 11.26 0.58
N LEU A 14 -6.46 11.63 -0.22
CA LEU A 14 -6.56 12.98 -0.80
C LEU A 14 -7.37 13.90 0.13
N PRO A 15 -7.05 15.21 0.18
CA PRO A 15 -7.89 16.17 0.87
C PRO A 15 -9.26 16.26 0.18
N GLY A 16 -10.33 16.44 0.97
CA GLY A 16 -11.71 16.43 0.43
C GLY A 16 -11.99 17.46 -0.66
N GLU A 17 -11.26 18.58 -0.65
CA GLU A 17 -11.31 19.61 -1.71
C GLU A 17 -10.76 19.13 -3.06
N ALA A 18 -9.96 18.07 -3.09
CA ALA A 18 -9.47 17.48 -4.34
C ALA A 18 -10.62 16.91 -5.20
N ALA A 19 -11.77 16.59 -4.59
CA ALA A 19 -12.95 16.12 -5.31
C ALA A 19 -13.54 17.14 -6.29
N SER A 20 -13.24 18.43 -6.10
CA SER A 20 -13.70 19.53 -6.97
C SER A 20 -12.66 20.01 -7.96
N LYS A 21 -11.43 19.46 -7.94
CA LYS A 21 -10.33 19.86 -8.82
C LYS A 21 -10.38 19.13 -10.16
N TYR A 22 -9.94 19.82 -11.19
CA TYR A 22 -9.69 19.18 -12.49
C TYR A 22 -8.39 18.36 -12.45
N PRO A 23 -8.27 17.32 -13.30
CA PRO A 23 -7.03 16.51 -13.38
C PRO A 23 -5.78 17.33 -13.64
N SER A 24 -5.87 18.46 -14.35
CA SER A 24 -4.74 19.36 -14.63
C SER A 24 -4.19 20.06 -13.37
N GLU A 25 -5.02 20.16 -12.32
CA GLU A 25 -4.66 20.81 -11.04
C GLU A 25 -4.08 19.82 -10.03
N LEU A 26 -4.04 18.53 -10.37
CA LEU A 26 -3.53 17.46 -9.52
C LEU A 26 -2.09 17.09 -9.90
N SER A 27 -1.25 16.85 -8.89
CA SER A 27 0.07 16.25 -9.09
C SER A 27 -0.04 14.82 -9.63
N GLY A 28 1.07 14.23 -10.11
CA GLY A 28 1.08 12.85 -10.58
C GLY A 28 0.58 11.84 -9.55
N GLY A 29 1.06 11.93 -8.32
CA GLY A 29 0.61 11.09 -7.21
C GLY A 29 -0.86 11.33 -6.84
N MET A 30 -1.34 12.57 -6.86
CA MET A 30 -2.75 12.89 -6.63
C MET A 30 -3.65 12.30 -7.74
N LYS A 31 -3.21 12.34 -9.00
CA LYS A 31 -3.95 11.71 -10.12
C LYS A 31 -4.10 10.21 -9.92
N LYS A 32 -3.05 9.51 -9.47
CA LYS A 32 -3.09 8.07 -9.17
C LYS A 32 -4.05 7.76 -8.03
N ARG A 33 -4.02 8.54 -6.95
CA ARG A 33 -4.98 8.42 -5.83
C ARG A 33 -6.41 8.70 -6.25
N ALA A 34 -6.65 9.70 -7.11
CA ALA A 34 -7.98 9.98 -7.68
C ALA A 34 -8.45 8.83 -8.60
N GLY A 35 -7.54 8.23 -9.38
CA GLY A 35 -7.81 7.03 -10.16
C GLY A 35 -8.23 5.84 -9.29
N LEU A 36 -7.54 5.63 -8.17
CA LEU A 36 -7.90 4.61 -7.17
C LEU A 36 -9.27 4.89 -6.54
N ALA A 37 -9.56 6.16 -6.16
CA ALA A 37 -10.87 6.55 -5.64
C ALA A 37 -11.99 6.24 -6.64
N ARG A 38 -11.76 6.49 -7.94
CA ARG A 38 -12.69 6.14 -9.01
C ARG A 38 -12.89 4.62 -9.12
N ALA A 39 -11.83 3.83 -9.05
CA ALA A 39 -11.92 2.37 -9.09
C ALA A 39 -12.72 1.80 -7.90
N LEU A 40 -12.62 2.44 -6.73
CA LEU A 40 -13.36 2.08 -5.52
C LEU A 40 -14.79 2.63 -5.46
N ALA A 41 -15.24 3.41 -6.46
CA ALA A 41 -16.52 4.13 -6.39
C ALA A 41 -17.75 3.23 -6.30
N LEU A 42 -17.68 2.01 -6.84
CA LEU A 42 -18.76 1.02 -6.87
C LEU A 42 -18.58 -0.09 -5.82
N ASP A 43 -17.73 0.10 -4.83
CA ASP A 43 -17.42 -0.90 -3.79
C ASP A 43 -17.11 -2.30 -4.36
N PRO A 44 -16.10 -2.42 -5.24
CA PRO A 44 -15.75 -3.69 -5.86
C PRO A 44 -15.19 -4.67 -4.84
N GLU A 45 -15.38 -5.97 -5.07
CA GLU A 45 -14.69 -7.04 -4.34
C GLU A 45 -13.31 -7.34 -4.93
N LEU A 46 -13.11 -7.02 -6.21
CA LEU A 46 -11.88 -7.25 -6.96
C LEU A 46 -11.39 -5.95 -7.60
N LEU A 47 -10.15 -5.59 -7.33
CA LEU A 47 -9.49 -4.38 -7.83
C LEU A 47 -8.32 -4.76 -8.73
N PHE A 48 -8.33 -4.28 -9.97
CA PHE A 48 -7.23 -4.41 -10.93
C PHE A 48 -6.40 -3.14 -10.97
N LEU A 49 -5.10 -3.26 -10.77
CA LEU A 49 -4.14 -2.17 -10.81
C LEU A 49 -3.02 -2.50 -11.80
N ASP A 50 -2.83 -1.64 -12.78
CA ASP A 50 -1.77 -1.76 -13.78
C ASP A 50 -0.74 -0.66 -13.58
N GLU A 51 0.50 -1.06 -13.21
CA GLU A 51 1.63 -0.17 -12.91
C GLU A 51 1.24 1.02 -12.00
N PRO A 52 0.64 0.78 -10.82
CA PRO A 52 0.06 1.85 -10.02
C PRO A 52 1.12 2.83 -9.48
N THR A 53 2.34 2.38 -9.23
CA THR A 53 3.45 3.19 -8.70
C THR A 53 4.31 3.83 -9.78
N ALA A 54 4.13 3.47 -11.06
CA ALA A 54 4.95 3.98 -12.15
C ALA A 54 4.96 5.53 -12.21
N GLY A 55 6.16 6.12 -12.28
CA GLY A 55 6.35 7.57 -12.34
C GLY A 55 6.19 8.31 -11.01
N LEU A 56 6.07 7.59 -9.89
CA LEU A 56 6.21 8.15 -8.55
C LEU A 56 7.68 8.14 -8.14
N ASP A 57 8.05 9.05 -7.24
CA ASP A 57 9.31 8.94 -6.51
C ASP A 57 9.25 7.77 -5.51
N PRO A 58 10.40 7.25 -5.03
CA PRO A 58 10.43 6.07 -4.16
C PRO A 58 9.58 6.19 -2.89
N ILE A 59 9.53 7.38 -2.28
CA ILE A 59 8.72 7.62 -1.07
C ILE A 59 7.24 7.62 -1.43
N GLY A 60 6.89 8.26 -2.54
CA GLY A 60 5.52 8.29 -3.07
C GLY A 60 5.02 6.90 -3.44
N ALA A 61 5.88 6.06 -4.05
CA ALA A 61 5.59 4.67 -4.39
C ALA A 61 5.31 3.83 -3.13
N ALA A 62 6.22 3.85 -2.14
CA ALA A 62 6.05 3.13 -0.89
C ALA A 62 4.77 3.55 -0.13
N ASN A 63 4.46 4.84 -0.10
CA ASN A 63 3.21 5.35 0.51
C ASN A 63 1.96 4.92 -0.27
N PHE A 64 2.07 4.73 -1.58
CA PHE A 64 0.96 4.25 -2.41
C PHE A 64 0.74 2.75 -2.21
N ASP A 65 1.81 1.95 -2.14
CA ASP A 65 1.76 0.53 -1.84
C ASP A 65 1.14 0.27 -0.46
N LYS A 66 1.58 1.02 0.57
CA LYS A 66 0.98 0.96 1.89
C LYS A 66 -0.52 1.28 1.85
N LEU A 67 -0.92 2.32 1.11
CA LEU A 67 -2.34 2.66 0.95
C LEU A 67 -3.14 1.52 0.32
N ILE A 68 -2.61 0.86 -0.72
CA ILE A 68 -3.27 -0.30 -1.36
C ILE A 68 -3.44 -1.43 -0.35
N ARG A 69 -2.41 -1.75 0.42
CA ARG A 69 -2.46 -2.77 1.47
C ARG A 69 -3.51 -2.44 2.53
N ASP A 70 -3.46 -1.24 3.09
CA ASP A 70 -4.39 -0.78 4.13
C ASP A 70 -5.86 -0.83 3.63
N LEU A 71 -6.10 -0.48 2.36
CA LEU A 71 -7.43 -0.56 1.75
C LEU A 71 -7.89 -2.00 1.51
N ALA A 72 -6.99 -2.87 1.05
CA ALA A 72 -7.29 -4.28 0.85
C ALA A 72 -7.71 -4.93 2.16
N ASP A 73 -6.94 -4.73 3.22
CA ASP A 73 -7.19 -5.29 4.55
C ASP A 73 -8.47 -4.72 5.18
N THR A 74 -8.68 -3.39 5.07
CA THR A 74 -9.83 -2.72 5.70
C THR A 74 -11.16 -3.01 4.99
N LEU A 75 -11.14 -3.10 3.66
CA LEU A 75 -12.34 -3.28 2.84
C LEU A 75 -12.57 -4.72 2.40
N GLY A 76 -11.66 -5.64 2.72
CA GLY A 76 -11.73 -7.04 2.30
C GLY A 76 -11.57 -7.21 0.78
N LEU A 77 -10.74 -6.37 0.13
CA LEU A 77 -10.57 -6.41 -1.32
C LEU A 77 -9.60 -7.51 -1.75
N THR A 78 -9.93 -8.18 -2.85
CA THR A 78 -8.94 -8.92 -3.61
C THR A 78 -8.27 -7.97 -4.60
N VAL A 79 -6.95 -7.80 -4.52
CA VAL A 79 -6.20 -6.92 -5.42
C VAL A 79 -5.40 -7.76 -6.42
N PHE A 80 -5.62 -7.49 -7.71
CA PHE A 80 -4.80 -8.02 -8.80
C PHE A 80 -3.89 -6.92 -9.32
N LEU A 81 -2.59 -7.03 -9.01
CA LEU A 81 -1.57 -6.05 -9.34
C LEU A 81 -0.73 -6.52 -10.52
N ILE A 82 -0.57 -5.67 -11.53
CA ILE A 82 0.39 -5.85 -12.61
C ILE A 82 1.51 -4.85 -12.37
N THR A 83 2.74 -5.33 -12.19
CA THR A 83 3.91 -4.49 -12.01
C THR A 83 5.20 -5.23 -12.34
N HIS A 84 6.23 -4.47 -12.66
CA HIS A 84 7.61 -4.93 -12.74
C HIS A 84 8.48 -4.35 -11.60
N ASP A 85 7.86 -3.66 -10.66
CA ASP A 85 8.55 -3.07 -9.51
C ASP A 85 8.69 -4.09 -8.39
N LEU A 86 9.93 -4.48 -8.12
CA LEU A 86 10.26 -5.45 -7.07
C LEU A 86 9.89 -4.95 -5.67
N ASP A 87 10.04 -3.65 -5.39
CA ASP A 87 9.69 -3.09 -4.09
C ASP A 87 8.19 -3.26 -3.81
N SER A 88 7.34 -2.96 -4.80
CA SER A 88 5.89 -3.21 -4.72
C SER A 88 5.56 -4.70 -4.56
N LEU A 89 6.22 -5.60 -5.32
CA LEU A 89 6.01 -7.05 -5.18
C LEU A 89 6.30 -7.53 -3.76
N TYR A 90 7.43 -7.13 -3.19
CA TYR A 90 7.80 -7.50 -1.82
C TYR A 90 6.93 -6.84 -0.76
N ALA A 91 6.44 -5.62 -1.00
CA ALA A 91 5.68 -4.85 -0.01
C ALA A 91 4.24 -5.35 0.16
N ILE A 92 3.55 -5.70 -0.95
CA ILE A 92 2.10 -5.89 -0.91
C ILE A 92 1.59 -7.19 -1.53
N CYS A 93 2.42 -7.95 -2.28
CA CYS A 93 1.96 -9.17 -2.92
C CYS A 93 2.11 -10.39 -2.00
N GLU A 94 1.04 -11.16 -1.84
CA GLU A 94 1.02 -12.45 -1.14
C GLU A 94 1.42 -13.59 -2.08
N ARG A 95 0.97 -13.51 -3.33
CA ARG A 95 1.30 -14.46 -4.39
C ARG A 95 1.63 -13.72 -5.67
N VAL A 96 2.56 -14.25 -6.42
CA VAL A 96 3.04 -13.67 -7.69
C VAL A 96 2.88 -14.70 -8.79
N ALA A 97 2.29 -14.27 -9.90
CA ALA A 97 2.28 -15.01 -11.16
C ALA A 97 3.34 -14.40 -12.09
N VAL A 98 4.30 -15.19 -12.49
CA VAL A 98 5.39 -14.77 -13.38
C VAL A 98 4.98 -15.00 -14.83
N LEU A 99 4.93 -13.91 -15.60
CA LEU A 99 4.58 -13.95 -17.02
C LEU A 99 5.84 -13.79 -17.87
N ALA A 100 6.21 -14.84 -18.59
CA ALA A 100 7.29 -14.81 -19.57
C ALA A 100 6.93 -15.71 -20.75
N ASP A 101 7.56 -15.51 -21.91
CA ASP A 101 7.31 -16.28 -23.12
C ASP A 101 5.82 -16.38 -23.53
N ARG A 102 5.04 -15.32 -23.25
CA ARG A 102 3.59 -15.21 -23.51
C ARG A 102 2.73 -16.21 -22.72
N GLN A 103 3.24 -16.70 -21.61
CA GLN A 103 2.52 -17.63 -20.73
C GLN A 103 2.89 -17.37 -19.27
N VAL A 104 2.06 -17.88 -18.36
CA VAL A 104 2.39 -17.92 -16.96
C VAL A 104 3.35 -19.09 -16.72
N ILE A 105 4.59 -18.79 -16.37
CA ILE A 105 5.65 -19.80 -16.17
C ILE A 105 5.76 -20.31 -14.75
N ALA A 106 5.28 -19.53 -13.77
CA ALA A 106 5.22 -19.92 -12.36
C ALA A 106 4.16 -19.11 -11.62
N VAL A 107 3.61 -19.69 -10.54
CA VAL A 107 2.72 -19.01 -9.59
C VAL A 107 3.05 -19.49 -8.20
N GLY A 108 3.34 -18.55 -7.28
CA GLY A 108 3.68 -18.91 -5.90
C GLY A 108 3.90 -17.67 -5.03
N THR A 109 4.27 -17.90 -3.80
CA THR A 109 4.84 -16.88 -2.92
C THR A 109 6.26 -16.53 -3.38
N ILE A 110 6.77 -15.38 -2.98
CA ILE A 110 8.15 -14.98 -3.35
C ILE A 110 9.18 -16.02 -2.87
N PRO A 111 9.13 -16.57 -1.63
CA PRO A 111 10.01 -17.66 -1.23
C PRO A 111 9.97 -18.90 -2.15
N GLU A 112 8.77 -19.33 -2.57
CA GLU A 112 8.63 -20.45 -3.50
C GLU A 112 9.22 -20.15 -4.88
N LEU A 113 9.08 -18.90 -5.35
CA LEU A 113 9.67 -18.47 -6.62
C LEU A 113 11.20 -18.40 -6.57
N LEU A 114 11.78 -18.05 -5.43
CA LEU A 114 13.22 -18.03 -5.22
C LEU A 114 13.86 -19.44 -5.30
N GLU A 115 13.08 -20.49 -5.00
CA GLU A 115 13.50 -21.89 -5.12
C GLU A 115 13.34 -22.46 -6.54
N SER A 116 12.73 -21.69 -7.46
CA SER A 116 12.51 -22.12 -8.83
C SER A 116 13.82 -22.24 -9.61
N ASP A 117 14.00 -23.32 -10.35
CA ASP A 117 15.15 -23.52 -11.25
C ASP A 117 15.04 -22.78 -12.59
N HIS A 118 13.93 -22.05 -12.82
CA HIS A 118 13.71 -21.35 -14.07
C HIS A 118 14.70 -20.18 -14.23
N PRO A 119 15.53 -20.13 -15.29
CA PRO A 119 16.63 -19.15 -15.42
C PRO A 119 16.17 -17.70 -15.32
N TRP A 120 15.04 -17.35 -15.95
CA TRP A 120 14.48 -16.01 -15.92
C TRP A 120 14.04 -15.60 -14.51
N ILE A 121 13.42 -16.54 -13.76
CA ILE A 121 12.99 -16.29 -12.38
C ILE A 121 14.20 -16.05 -11.48
N GLN A 122 15.21 -16.88 -11.63
CA GLN A 122 16.48 -16.74 -10.90
C GLN A 122 17.15 -15.40 -11.18
N GLU A 123 17.24 -14.99 -12.43
CA GLU A 123 17.84 -13.71 -12.81
C GLU A 123 17.02 -12.52 -12.24
N TYR A 124 15.70 -12.58 -12.34
CA TYR A 124 14.81 -11.50 -11.89
C TYR A 124 14.79 -11.35 -10.37
N PHE A 125 14.60 -12.44 -9.62
CA PHE A 125 14.45 -12.39 -8.17
C PHE A 125 15.79 -12.47 -7.39
N ASN A 126 16.87 -13.00 -7.96
CA ASN A 126 18.20 -13.07 -7.33
C ASN A 126 19.16 -11.97 -7.82
N GLY A 127 18.69 -11.09 -8.68
CA GLY A 127 19.47 -9.96 -9.17
C GLY A 127 19.79 -8.93 -8.07
N PRO A 128 20.74 -8.00 -8.32
CA PRO A 128 21.15 -7.01 -7.32
C PRO A 128 19.99 -6.11 -6.83
N ARG A 129 19.02 -5.82 -7.69
CA ARG A 129 17.83 -5.02 -7.34
C ARG A 129 16.89 -5.76 -6.39
N SER A 130 16.68 -7.05 -6.62
CA SER A 130 15.83 -7.87 -5.78
C SER A 130 16.39 -8.01 -4.36
N ARG A 131 17.70 -8.17 -4.22
CA ARG A 131 18.36 -8.21 -2.90
C ARG A 131 18.16 -6.91 -2.12
N ALA A 132 18.29 -5.76 -2.79
CA ALA A 132 18.06 -4.46 -2.16
C ALA A 132 16.59 -4.29 -1.69
N ALA A 133 15.61 -4.73 -2.49
CA ALA A 133 14.19 -4.70 -2.15
C ALA A 133 13.87 -5.61 -0.94
N SER A 134 14.40 -6.84 -0.93
CA SER A 134 14.25 -7.78 0.20
C SER A 134 14.81 -7.21 1.50
N GLU A 135 16.05 -6.68 1.47
CA GLU A 135 16.67 -6.05 2.64
C GLU A 135 15.91 -4.81 3.15
N SER A 136 15.30 -4.06 2.25
CA SER A 136 14.49 -2.89 2.61
C SER A 136 13.22 -3.30 3.35
N ARG A 137 12.56 -4.37 2.90
CA ARG A 137 11.39 -4.96 3.56
C ARG A 137 11.73 -5.46 4.96
N ASP A 138 12.82 -6.23 5.09
CA ASP A 138 13.20 -6.82 6.37
C ASP A 138 13.51 -5.73 7.41
N ARG A 139 14.20 -4.66 6.99
CA ARG A 139 14.44 -3.47 7.83
C ARG A 139 13.16 -2.71 8.21
N ALA A 140 12.16 -2.68 7.32
CA ALA A 140 10.88 -2.04 7.62
C ALA A 140 10.07 -2.87 8.63
N ALA A 141 10.07 -4.19 8.49
CA ALA A 141 9.41 -5.10 9.43
C ALA A 141 10.02 -5.01 10.84
N GLU A 142 11.36 -4.97 10.95
CA GLU A 142 12.08 -4.80 12.22
C GLU A 142 11.73 -3.49 12.91
N ARG A 143 11.58 -2.39 12.17
CA ARG A 143 11.19 -1.08 12.72
C ARG A 143 9.77 -1.06 13.26
N THR A 144 8.86 -1.79 12.63
CA THR A 144 7.44 -1.90 13.07
C THR A 144 7.37 -2.66 14.39
N VAL A 145 8.08 -3.79 14.52
CA VAL A 145 8.15 -4.57 15.76
C VAL A 145 8.78 -3.78 16.91
N ALA A 146 9.89 -3.07 16.64
CA ALA A 146 10.55 -2.25 17.66
C ALA A 146 9.71 -1.03 18.09
N GLY A 147 8.87 -0.50 17.20
CA GLY A 147 7.95 0.62 17.50
C GLY A 147 6.79 0.20 18.43
N ASP A 148 6.27 -1.00 18.28
CA ASP A 148 5.19 -1.53 19.12
C ASP A 148 5.68 -1.88 20.54
N GLU A 149 6.90 -2.34 20.70
CA GLU A 149 7.50 -2.62 22.03
C GLU A 149 7.78 -1.31 22.83
N ALA A 150 8.11 -0.21 22.15
CA ALA A 150 8.35 1.08 22.80
C ALA A 150 7.06 1.81 23.23
N GLY A 151 5.91 1.46 22.63
CA GLY A 151 4.61 2.11 22.93
C GLY A 151 3.89 1.60 24.18
N HIS A 152 4.29 0.47 24.77
CA HIS A 152 3.61 -0.14 25.93
C HIS A 152 4.18 0.28 27.29
N GLY A 153 5.10 1.24 27.37
CA GLY A 153 5.86 1.58 28.58
C GLY A 153 5.50 2.86 29.32
N GLN A 154 4.52 3.67 28.94
CA GLN A 154 4.13 4.87 29.70
C GLN A 154 2.64 5.22 29.57
N SER A 155 1.78 4.50 30.28
CA SER A 155 0.49 5.06 30.67
C SER A 155 0.68 5.90 31.95
N ALA A 156 0.83 7.21 31.78
CA ALA A 156 0.73 8.14 32.87
C ALA A 156 -0.70 8.11 33.46
N PRO A 157 -0.89 8.11 34.82
CA PRO A 157 -2.22 8.12 35.38
C PRO A 157 -2.91 9.46 35.09
N ALA A 158 -4.18 9.37 34.68
CA ALA A 158 -5.03 10.53 34.48
C ALA A 158 -5.13 11.40 35.76
N PRO A 159 -5.10 12.72 35.65
CA PRO A 159 -5.32 13.58 36.81
C PRO A 159 -6.76 13.46 37.29
N ALA A 160 -6.93 13.19 38.58
CA ALA A 160 -8.20 13.12 39.25
C ALA A 160 -8.94 14.48 39.15
N LEU A 161 -10.10 14.48 38.57
CA LEU A 161 -11.08 15.56 38.66
C LEU A 161 -11.73 15.47 40.05
N HIS A 162 -11.23 16.26 40.98
CA HIS A 162 -11.93 16.48 42.27
C HIS A 162 -12.22 17.95 42.47
N ASP A 163 -13.47 18.25 42.70
CA ASP A 163 -14.06 19.43 43.33
C ASP A 163 -13.78 20.82 42.81
N LYS A 164 -14.80 21.38 42.15
CA LYS A 164 -15.29 22.73 42.46
C LYS A 164 -16.75 22.90 42.01
N ILE A 165 -17.67 22.35 42.78
CA ILE A 165 -19.04 22.86 42.85
C ILE A 165 -19.30 23.14 44.32
N THR A 166 -19.12 24.40 44.75
CA THR A 166 -19.86 25.08 45.84
C THR A 166 -19.39 26.56 45.89
N GLY A 167 -20.33 27.46 45.85
CA GLY A 167 -20.14 28.81 46.38
C GLY A 167 -20.69 29.96 45.53
N ALA A 168 -21.90 30.38 45.88
CA ALA A 168 -22.54 31.67 45.75
C ALA A 168 -23.03 32.12 44.38
#